data_7f702b604e87ed335f55d940fd0c5e6c
#
_entry.id   7f702b604e87ed335f55d940fd0c5e6c
#
_cell.length_a   1.000
_cell.length_b   1.000
_cell.length_c   1.000
_cell.angle_alpha   90.00
_cell.angle_beta   90.00
_cell.angle_gamma   90.00
#
_symmetry.space_group_name_H-M   'P 1'
#
loop_
_entity.id
_entity.type
_entity.pdbx_description
1 polymer ?
#
loop_
_entity_poly.entity_id
_entity_poly.type
_entity_poly.pdbx_seq_one_letter_code
_entity_poly.pdbx_strand_id
1 'polypeptide(L)'
;MIFLSILTLIVAIALPSFQLSSLMVTRISAIIFIYAGALSFNGLYIQSIGSGIGIYSGLFHVTVISQFLDGILFFLGAFILMAWPLIGPTYYKTVVSLKNILSPSTNLIGLYTPRTEYCLIVLFSALGSSLLISSSDLLSMYLSIELQSFGLYILSTLYRDYESATASGLKYFLLGALSSCFILLGAGLIYTFTGLTNFESIYSLISVSYTLKIMSGVSLGVIFIFIGFLFKIAAAPFHSWSIDVYDETPTQVTLWLTVIPKISILVLLLEIQNGLNSPSVEFMSSETINSIFNVTYNTSYVLKLLLLISSLFSLIIGTVVGLAQTRIKRLLAYSTISHIGFILLALAINTEQSIDSFLFYIVQYSLTNLNIFLIIISLGYITNSAGIKSYSNNVYFFDFDIRYIKDMKGQFFSNPLLSISLAICLFSFAGVPPLLGFFSKQFVLYSAVQSGYYFISIVAILSSVVSASYYLRIIILLFTENNTVVEGNTELISNLHSFLISTFTLSILLFILKPTLLLNSTQLLALSLFNS
;
A
#
# COMPACT_ATOMS: atom_id res chain seq x y z
N MET A 1 7.89 -11.61 -17.61
CA MET A 1 7.09 -10.60 -18.35
C MET A 1 7.53 -9.17 -18.03
N ILE A 2 7.42 -8.72 -16.77
CA ILE A 2 7.78 -7.34 -16.36
C ILE A 2 9.24 -7.00 -16.65
N PHE A 3 10.18 -7.90 -16.34
CA PHE A 3 11.61 -7.68 -16.59
C PHE A 3 11.89 -7.45 -18.09
N LEU A 4 11.33 -8.29 -18.96
CA LEU A 4 11.47 -8.12 -20.41
C LEU A 4 10.84 -6.81 -20.90
N SER A 5 9.71 -6.43 -20.36
CA SER A 5 9.04 -5.18 -20.71
C SER A 5 9.84 -3.94 -20.28
N ILE A 6 10.50 -3.99 -19.12
CA ILE A 6 11.40 -2.93 -18.69
C ILE A 6 12.55 -2.76 -19.68
N LEU A 7 13.21 -3.86 -20.07
CA LEU A 7 14.30 -3.81 -21.04
C LEU A 7 13.85 -3.24 -22.39
N THR A 8 12.69 -3.67 -22.90
CA THR A 8 12.17 -3.17 -24.18
C THR A 8 11.78 -1.69 -24.10
N LEU A 9 11.20 -1.23 -22.98
CA LEU A 9 10.85 0.18 -22.79
C LEU A 9 12.08 1.08 -22.64
N ILE A 10 13.13 0.63 -21.94
CA ILE A 10 14.39 1.39 -21.84
C ILE A 10 14.99 1.61 -23.22
N VAL A 11 15.07 0.55 -24.04
CA VAL A 11 15.57 0.64 -25.40
C VAL A 11 14.69 1.56 -26.27
N ALA A 12 13.37 1.42 -26.15
CA ALA A 12 12.41 2.22 -26.93
C ALA A 12 12.46 3.72 -26.58
N ILE A 13 12.68 4.06 -25.31
CA ILE A 13 12.81 5.46 -24.86
C ILE A 13 14.18 6.04 -25.26
N ALA A 14 15.24 5.23 -25.24
CA ALA A 14 16.59 5.67 -25.59
C ALA A 14 16.78 5.92 -27.09
N LEU A 15 16.00 5.24 -27.95
CA LEU A 15 16.11 5.37 -29.40
C LEU A 15 15.42 6.64 -29.90
N PRO A 16 16.14 7.58 -30.56
CA PRO A 16 15.55 8.84 -31.05
C PRO A 16 14.57 8.64 -32.22
N SER A 17 14.57 7.46 -32.85
CA SER A 17 13.61 7.09 -33.90
C SER A 17 12.21 6.89 -33.40
N PHE A 18 12.03 6.51 -32.12
CA PHE A 18 10.75 6.35 -31.47
C PHE A 18 10.42 7.59 -30.64
N GLN A 19 9.70 8.55 -31.22
CA GLN A 19 9.17 9.69 -30.46
C GLN A 19 7.96 9.25 -29.62
N LEU A 20 8.19 8.47 -28.58
CA LEU A 20 7.15 8.01 -27.68
C LEU A 20 6.63 9.18 -26.83
N SER A 21 5.34 9.50 -26.96
CA SER A 21 4.71 10.44 -26.03
C SER A 21 4.61 9.79 -24.66
N SER A 22 4.74 10.59 -23.60
CA SER A 22 4.62 10.13 -22.23
C SER A 22 3.29 9.40 -21.94
N LEU A 23 2.19 9.82 -22.59
CA LEU A 23 0.89 9.16 -22.51
C LEU A 23 0.89 7.76 -23.16
N MET A 24 1.64 7.56 -24.24
CA MET A 24 1.77 6.21 -24.81
C MET A 24 2.52 5.28 -23.87
N VAL A 25 3.59 5.76 -23.24
CA VAL A 25 4.38 4.96 -22.28
C VAL A 25 3.52 4.56 -21.07
N THR A 26 2.67 5.44 -20.53
CA THR A 26 1.75 5.10 -19.43
C THR A 26 0.72 4.05 -19.83
N ARG A 27 0.18 4.12 -21.06
CA ARG A 27 -0.78 3.13 -21.56
C ARG A 27 -0.12 1.78 -21.80
N ILE A 28 1.07 1.77 -22.39
CA ILE A 28 1.84 0.54 -22.61
C ILE A 28 2.17 -0.11 -21.27
N SER A 29 2.65 0.65 -20.28
CA SER A 29 2.95 0.11 -18.96
C SER A 29 1.70 -0.42 -18.23
N ALA A 30 0.54 0.22 -18.39
CA ALA A 30 -0.71 -0.31 -17.86
C ALA A 30 -1.12 -1.64 -18.53
N ILE A 31 -0.96 -1.76 -19.84
CA ILE A 31 -1.22 -3.01 -20.55
C ILE A 31 -0.25 -4.12 -20.09
N ILE A 32 1.03 -3.80 -19.89
CA ILE A 32 2.01 -4.75 -19.34
C ILE A 32 1.55 -5.30 -18.00
N PHE A 33 1.07 -4.44 -17.09
CA PHE A 33 0.55 -4.86 -15.80
C PHE A 33 -0.69 -5.75 -15.92
N ILE A 34 -1.63 -5.45 -16.82
CA ILE A 34 -2.81 -6.30 -17.05
C ILE A 34 -2.37 -7.68 -17.53
N TYR A 35 -1.44 -7.75 -18.50
CA TYR A 35 -0.92 -9.02 -18.98
C TYR A 35 -0.19 -9.80 -17.88
N ALA A 36 0.63 -9.12 -17.08
CA ALA A 36 1.33 -9.76 -15.96
C ALA A 36 0.33 -10.32 -14.93
N GLY A 37 -0.72 -9.56 -14.59
CA GLY A 37 -1.78 -10.00 -13.70
C GLY A 37 -2.58 -11.17 -14.26
N ALA A 38 -2.93 -11.14 -15.55
CA ALA A 38 -3.62 -12.25 -16.19
C ALA A 38 -2.76 -13.53 -16.20
N LEU A 39 -1.45 -13.41 -16.42
CA LEU A 39 -0.53 -14.55 -16.38
C LEU A 39 -0.38 -15.13 -14.96
N SER A 40 -0.32 -14.29 -13.92
CA SER A 40 -0.26 -14.77 -12.53
C SER A 40 -1.55 -15.50 -12.14
N PHE A 41 -2.73 -14.99 -12.50
CA PHE A 41 -3.99 -15.70 -12.28
C PHE A 41 -4.10 -17.00 -13.09
N ASN A 42 -3.59 -17.03 -14.32
CA ASN A 42 -3.55 -18.28 -15.08
C ASN A 42 -2.62 -19.31 -14.41
N GLY A 43 -1.56 -18.86 -13.77
CA GLY A 43 -0.67 -19.71 -12.98
C GLY A 43 -1.39 -20.51 -11.88
N LEU A 44 -2.46 -19.96 -11.29
CA LEU A 44 -3.23 -20.65 -10.24
C LEU A 44 -3.89 -21.96 -10.68
N TYR A 45 -4.13 -22.13 -11.98
CA TYR A 45 -4.72 -23.37 -12.53
C TYR A 45 -3.69 -24.49 -12.74
N ILE A 46 -2.39 -24.23 -12.50
CA ILE A 46 -1.34 -25.24 -12.62
C ILE A 46 -1.32 -26.08 -11.33
N GLN A 47 -1.76 -27.33 -11.42
CA GLN A 47 -1.88 -28.25 -10.28
C GLN A 47 -0.59 -28.49 -9.50
N SER A 48 0.58 -28.34 -10.14
CA SER A 48 1.89 -28.53 -9.50
C SER A 48 2.29 -27.43 -8.50
N ILE A 49 1.53 -26.33 -8.40
CA ILE A 49 1.82 -25.20 -7.49
C ILE A 49 1.33 -25.48 -6.05
N GLY A 50 0.54 -26.53 -5.82
CA GLY A 50 -0.06 -26.80 -4.50
C GLY A 50 0.92 -26.80 -3.34
N SER A 51 2.10 -27.39 -3.50
CA SER A 51 3.18 -27.39 -2.50
C SER A 51 4.24 -26.30 -2.70
N GLY A 52 4.10 -25.50 -3.76
CA GLY A 52 5.07 -24.50 -4.17
C GLY A 52 6.13 -25.02 -5.14
N ILE A 53 6.67 -24.11 -5.95
CA ILE A 53 7.74 -24.38 -6.92
C ILE A 53 8.94 -23.51 -6.58
N GLY A 54 10.07 -24.14 -6.25
CA GLY A 54 11.33 -23.44 -6.04
C GLY A 54 11.98 -23.07 -7.38
N ILE A 55 12.39 -21.81 -7.53
CA ILE A 55 13.05 -21.27 -8.71
C ILE A 55 14.46 -20.81 -8.32
N TYR A 56 15.42 -20.90 -9.23
CA TYR A 56 16.82 -20.50 -9.00
C TYR A 56 17.45 -21.16 -7.77
N SER A 57 17.41 -22.49 -7.71
CA SER A 57 17.98 -23.28 -6.60
C SER A 57 17.35 -22.95 -5.23
N GLY A 58 16.08 -22.56 -5.21
CA GLY A 58 15.37 -22.26 -3.96
C GLY A 58 15.54 -20.82 -3.45
N LEU A 59 16.08 -19.90 -4.25
CA LEU A 59 16.11 -18.47 -3.88
C LEU A 59 14.71 -17.82 -3.87
N PHE A 60 13.82 -18.32 -4.72
CA PHE A 60 12.43 -17.90 -4.81
C PHE A 60 11.51 -19.10 -4.75
N HIS A 61 10.42 -18.97 -4.03
CA HIS A 61 9.42 -20.00 -3.88
C HIS A 61 8.04 -19.46 -4.29
N VAL A 62 7.46 -20.07 -5.31
CA VAL A 62 6.18 -19.64 -5.87
C VAL A 62 5.07 -20.51 -5.29
N THR A 63 4.22 -19.91 -4.46
CA THR A 63 3.05 -20.54 -3.84
C THR A 63 1.75 -20.06 -4.48
N VAL A 64 0.63 -20.69 -4.17
CA VAL A 64 -0.70 -20.24 -4.61
C VAL A 64 -0.99 -18.83 -4.12
N ILE A 65 -0.57 -18.52 -2.89
CA ILE A 65 -0.78 -17.21 -2.26
C ILE A 65 0.05 -16.15 -2.96
N SER A 66 1.34 -16.43 -3.21
CA SER A 66 2.20 -15.49 -3.91
C SER A 66 1.65 -15.16 -5.30
N GLN A 67 1.15 -16.14 -6.06
CA GLN A 67 0.56 -15.92 -7.39
C GLN A 67 -0.74 -15.10 -7.34
N PHE A 68 -1.60 -15.37 -6.37
CA PHE A 68 -2.86 -14.63 -6.22
C PHE A 68 -2.60 -13.16 -5.85
N LEU A 69 -1.68 -12.92 -4.90
CA LEU A 69 -1.36 -11.58 -4.45
C LEU A 69 -0.57 -10.78 -5.49
N ASP A 70 0.32 -11.44 -6.25
CA ASP A 70 0.95 -10.83 -7.43
C ASP A 70 -0.09 -10.39 -8.47
N GLY A 71 -1.10 -11.21 -8.72
CA GLY A 71 -2.20 -10.85 -9.60
C GLY A 71 -2.93 -9.60 -9.15
N ILE A 72 -3.30 -9.52 -7.87
CA ILE A 72 -3.92 -8.32 -7.28
C ILE A 72 -3.01 -7.11 -7.41
N LEU A 73 -1.72 -7.25 -7.05
CA LEU A 73 -0.73 -6.19 -7.10
C LEU A 73 -0.61 -5.61 -8.52
N PHE A 74 -0.54 -6.46 -9.55
CA PHE A 74 -0.41 -6.01 -10.93
C PHE A 74 -1.69 -5.35 -11.45
N PHE A 75 -2.87 -5.88 -11.11
CA PHE A 75 -4.13 -5.22 -11.48
C PHE A 75 -4.28 -3.86 -10.82
N LEU A 76 -3.96 -3.74 -9.52
CA LEU A 76 -3.96 -2.44 -8.83
C LEU A 76 -2.97 -1.48 -9.48
N GLY A 77 -1.77 -1.93 -9.82
CA GLY A 77 -0.77 -1.15 -10.55
C GLY A 77 -1.27 -0.65 -11.90
N ALA A 78 -1.97 -1.50 -12.66
CA ALA A 78 -2.60 -1.11 -13.93
C ALA A 78 -3.64 -0.01 -13.72
N PHE A 79 -4.52 -0.14 -12.73
CA PHE A 79 -5.57 0.84 -12.42
C PHE A 79 -4.98 2.20 -12.00
N ILE A 80 -3.88 2.19 -11.24
CA ILE A 80 -3.17 3.43 -10.86
C ILE A 80 -2.63 4.14 -12.12
N LEU A 81 -2.06 3.42 -13.07
CA LEU A 81 -1.51 4.01 -14.29
C LEU A 81 -2.59 4.44 -15.29
N MET A 82 -3.71 3.71 -15.38
CA MET A 82 -4.84 4.07 -16.25
C MET A 82 -5.56 5.34 -15.80
N ALA A 83 -5.55 5.63 -14.54
CA ALA A 83 -6.21 6.78 -13.93
C ALA A 83 -5.51 8.12 -14.23
N TRP A 84 -4.52 8.12 -15.09
CA TRP A 84 -3.86 9.36 -15.47
C TRP A 84 -4.84 10.28 -16.24
N PRO A 85 -5.08 11.52 -15.78
CA PRO A 85 -6.02 12.41 -16.44
C PRO A 85 -5.50 12.76 -17.83
N LEU A 86 -6.35 12.53 -18.81
CA LEU A 86 -6.17 13.05 -20.15
C LEU A 86 -6.59 14.51 -20.12
N ILE A 87 -5.65 15.41 -20.34
CA ILE A 87 -5.98 16.81 -20.62
C ILE A 87 -6.83 16.83 -21.90
N GLY A 88 -8.08 17.26 -21.78
CA GLY A 88 -9.00 17.30 -22.91
C GLY A 88 -8.46 18.17 -24.07
N PRO A 89 -8.85 17.88 -25.33
CA PRO A 89 -8.38 18.61 -26.52
C PRO A 89 -8.73 20.12 -26.47
N THR A 90 -9.70 20.52 -25.69
CA THR A 90 -10.05 21.90 -25.44
C THR A 90 -8.99 22.64 -24.63
N TYR A 91 -8.39 21.98 -23.65
CA TYR A 91 -7.31 22.54 -22.84
C TYR A 91 -6.01 22.64 -23.64
N TYR A 92 -5.77 21.71 -24.55
CA TYR A 92 -4.65 21.77 -25.50
C TYR A 92 -4.74 23.01 -26.39
N LYS A 93 -5.95 23.37 -26.84
CA LYS A 93 -6.19 24.59 -27.63
C LYS A 93 -5.96 25.85 -26.80
N THR A 94 -6.40 25.90 -25.54
CA THR A 94 -6.20 27.06 -24.67
C THR A 94 -4.73 27.21 -24.24
N VAL A 95 -4.03 26.11 -23.96
CA VAL A 95 -2.58 26.11 -23.65
C VAL A 95 -1.77 26.53 -24.90
N VAL A 96 -2.13 26.05 -26.08
CA VAL A 96 -1.49 26.46 -27.35
C VAL A 96 -1.78 27.95 -27.68
N SER A 97 -2.97 28.45 -27.39
CA SER A 97 -3.28 29.88 -27.56
C SER A 97 -2.53 30.75 -26.54
N LEU A 98 -2.35 30.27 -25.29
CA LEU A 98 -1.54 30.93 -24.27
C LEU A 98 -0.03 30.90 -24.61
N LYS A 99 0.44 29.87 -25.29
CA LYS A 99 1.84 29.77 -25.77
C LYS A 99 2.14 30.82 -26.84
N ASN A 100 1.16 31.24 -27.59
CA ASN A 100 1.29 32.33 -28.58
C ASN A 100 1.31 33.73 -27.95
N ILE A 101 0.90 33.85 -26.68
CA ILE A 101 0.83 35.12 -25.93
C ILE A 101 2.01 35.25 -24.94
N LEU A 102 2.51 34.11 -24.41
CA LEU A 102 3.65 34.05 -23.48
C LEU A 102 4.94 33.65 -24.22
N SER A 103 6.05 34.24 -23.81
CA SER A 103 7.38 34.02 -24.40
C SER A 103 7.71 32.53 -24.63
N PRO A 104 8.43 32.19 -25.73
CA PRO A 104 8.68 30.79 -26.14
C PRO A 104 9.55 29.95 -25.15
N SER A 105 9.96 30.56 -24.05
CA SER A 105 10.80 29.92 -23.02
C SER A 105 10.04 29.05 -21.99
N THR A 106 8.71 29.12 -21.93
CA THR A 106 7.94 28.33 -20.95
C THR A 106 7.28 27.13 -21.61
N ASN A 107 7.88 25.95 -21.42
CA ASN A 107 7.30 24.67 -21.84
C ASN A 107 6.11 24.28 -20.94
N LEU A 108 5.00 25.00 -21.02
CA LEU A 108 3.77 24.71 -20.27
C LEU A 108 3.20 23.31 -20.57
N ILE A 109 3.48 22.77 -21.73
CA ILE A 109 3.03 21.42 -22.14
C ILE A 109 3.78 20.32 -21.34
N GLY A 110 5.02 20.56 -20.92
CA GLY A 110 5.79 19.60 -20.09
C GLY A 110 5.31 19.49 -18.65
N LEU A 111 4.45 20.43 -18.18
CA LEU A 111 3.95 20.46 -16.81
C LEU A 111 2.79 19.48 -16.55
N TYR A 112 2.06 19.09 -17.59
CA TYR A 112 0.85 18.26 -17.46
C TYR A 112 1.01 16.83 -17.94
N THR A 113 2.14 16.51 -18.58
CA THR A 113 2.39 15.16 -19.06
C THR A 113 3.20 14.39 -18.03
N PRO A 114 2.85 13.11 -17.75
CA PRO A 114 3.69 12.28 -16.91
C PRO A 114 5.07 12.21 -17.54
N ARG A 115 6.12 12.26 -16.72
CA ARG A 115 7.47 12.01 -17.23
C ARG A 115 7.55 10.54 -17.64
N THR A 116 8.19 10.24 -18.75
CA THR A 116 8.39 8.85 -19.22
C THR A 116 9.11 8.01 -18.18
N GLU A 117 10.02 8.64 -17.43
CA GLU A 117 10.78 8.06 -16.32
C GLU A 117 9.87 7.52 -15.21
N TYR A 118 8.74 8.19 -14.93
CA TYR A 118 7.77 7.76 -13.90
C TYR A 118 7.32 6.31 -14.13
N CYS A 119 6.93 5.98 -15.35
CA CYS A 119 6.43 4.66 -15.68
C CYS A 119 7.50 3.57 -15.55
N LEU A 120 8.73 3.87 -15.96
CA LEU A 120 9.84 2.94 -15.80
C LEU A 120 10.12 2.64 -14.32
N ILE A 121 10.18 3.68 -13.47
CA ILE A 121 10.46 3.52 -12.06
C ILE A 121 9.32 2.75 -11.36
N VAL A 122 8.06 3.00 -11.77
CA VAL A 122 6.90 2.24 -11.31
C VAL A 122 7.03 0.76 -11.65
N LEU A 123 7.44 0.41 -12.87
CA LEU A 123 7.67 -0.98 -13.27
C LEU A 123 8.83 -1.64 -12.48
N PHE A 124 9.92 -0.91 -12.22
CA PHE A 124 11.01 -1.41 -11.37
C PHE A 124 10.55 -1.68 -9.93
N SER A 125 9.79 -0.76 -9.36
CA SER A 125 9.27 -0.94 -7.99
C SER A 125 8.25 -2.09 -7.91
N ALA A 126 7.44 -2.30 -8.95
CA ALA A 126 6.52 -3.44 -9.03
C ALA A 126 7.26 -4.78 -9.21
N LEU A 127 8.35 -4.79 -9.96
CA LEU A 127 9.20 -5.98 -10.07
C LEU A 127 9.82 -6.32 -8.71
N GLY A 128 10.34 -5.32 -7.98
CA GLY A 128 10.84 -5.52 -6.63
C GLY A 128 9.78 -6.05 -5.67
N SER A 129 8.52 -5.57 -5.77
CA SER A 129 7.42 -6.04 -4.93
C SER A 129 7.02 -7.49 -5.22
N SER A 130 6.97 -7.92 -6.48
CA SER A 130 6.66 -9.31 -6.83
C SER A 130 7.78 -10.28 -6.46
N LEU A 131 9.05 -9.88 -6.63
CA LEU A 131 10.18 -10.67 -6.15
C LEU A 131 10.20 -10.81 -4.62
N LEU A 132 9.75 -9.78 -3.90
CA LEU A 132 9.67 -9.82 -2.46
C LEU A 132 8.62 -10.84 -1.98
N ILE A 133 7.45 -10.89 -2.61
CA ILE A 133 6.38 -11.85 -2.29
C ILE A 133 6.83 -13.30 -2.51
N SER A 134 7.67 -13.56 -3.50
CA SER A 134 8.15 -14.90 -3.81
C SER A 134 9.50 -15.25 -3.18
N SER A 135 10.10 -14.38 -2.36
CA SER A 135 11.43 -14.59 -1.78
C SER A 135 11.41 -15.67 -0.70
N SER A 136 12.32 -16.65 -0.77
CA SER A 136 12.46 -17.75 0.21
C SER A 136 13.83 -17.81 0.89
N ASP A 137 14.68 -16.82 0.62
CA ASP A 137 16.03 -16.72 1.17
C ASP A 137 16.26 -15.32 1.75
N LEU A 138 17.07 -15.21 2.82
CA LEU A 138 17.42 -13.92 3.44
C LEU A 138 18.05 -12.94 2.46
N LEU A 139 18.85 -13.43 1.52
CA LEU A 139 19.54 -12.61 0.54
C LEU A 139 18.59 -12.14 -0.56
N SER A 140 17.74 -13.01 -1.10
CA SER A 140 16.72 -12.65 -2.10
C SER A 140 15.71 -11.67 -1.52
N MET A 141 15.29 -11.85 -0.26
CA MET A 141 14.43 -10.92 0.48
C MET A 141 15.07 -9.53 0.56
N TYR A 142 16.34 -9.43 0.97
CA TYR A 142 17.02 -8.14 1.11
C TYR A 142 17.16 -7.43 -0.24
N LEU A 143 17.59 -8.14 -1.30
CA LEU A 143 17.76 -7.54 -2.62
C LEU A 143 16.44 -7.08 -3.23
N SER A 144 15.38 -7.85 -3.07
CA SER A 144 14.05 -7.50 -3.60
C SER A 144 13.46 -6.26 -2.91
N ILE A 145 13.60 -6.15 -1.57
CA ILE A 145 13.11 -4.98 -0.84
C ILE A 145 13.94 -3.73 -1.14
N GLU A 146 15.26 -3.87 -1.40
CA GLU A 146 16.07 -2.74 -1.84
C GLU A 146 15.69 -2.28 -3.24
N LEU A 147 15.47 -3.21 -4.19
CA LEU A 147 15.00 -2.86 -5.53
C LEU A 147 13.68 -2.08 -5.48
N GLN A 148 12.74 -2.52 -4.64
CA GLN A 148 11.47 -1.82 -4.42
C GLN A 148 11.69 -0.43 -3.81
N SER A 149 12.48 -0.33 -2.74
CA SER A 149 12.67 0.89 -1.99
C SER A 149 13.41 1.97 -2.78
N PHE A 150 14.45 1.62 -3.56
CA PHE A 150 15.13 2.57 -4.43
C PHE A 150 14.18 3.16 -5.48
N GLY A 151 13.31 2.33 -6.08
CA GLY A 151 12.25 2.82 -6.97
C GLY A 151 11.37 3.86 -6.29
N LEU A 152 10.97 3.63 -5.04
CA LEU A 152 10.12 4.54 -4.29
C LEU A 152 10.83 5.84 -3.88
N TYR A 153 12.11 5.78 -3.54
CA TYR A 153 12.89 6.99 -3.23
C TYR A 153 13.02 7.89 -4.45
N ILE A 154 13.30 7.32 -5.62
CA ILE A 154 13.38 8.08 -6.88
C ILE A 154 12.01 8.64 -7.25
N LEU A 155 10.91 7.87 -7.09
CA LEU A 155 9.55 8.37 -7.34
C LEU A 155 9.20 9.59 -6.49
N SER A 156 9.57 9.58 -5.21
CA SER A 156 9.30 10.70 -4.30
C SER A 156 10.06 11.98 -4.66
N THR A 157 11.26 11.86 -5.25
CA THR A 157 12.11 12.99 -5.67
C THR A 157 12.03 13.34 -7.15
N LEU A 158 11.19 12.64 -7.93
CA LEU A 158 11.10 12.79 -9.39
C LEU A 158 10.84 14.24 -9.83
N TYR A 159 10.02 14.96 -9.07
CA TYR A 159 9.64 16.34 -9.33
C TYR A 159 10.60 17.32 -8.61
N ARG A 160 11.84 17.38 -9.10
CA ARG A 160 12.94 18.13 -8.50
C ARG A 160 12.75 19.65 -8.39
N ASP A 161 11.82 20.19 -9.18
CA ASP A 161 11.54 21.62 -9.22
C ASP A 161 10.78 22.10 -7.97
N TYR A 162 10.36 21.17 -7.10
CA TYR A 162 9.65 21.45 -5.85
C TYR A 162 10.55 21.13 -4.66
N GLU A 163 10.92 22.14 -3.88
CA GLU A 163 11.74 22.01 -2.69
C GLU A 163 11.08 21.08 -1.64
N SER A 164 9.77 21.15 -1.48
CA SER A 164 9.04 20.29 -0.54
C SER A 164 9.14 18.81 -0.91
N ALA A 165 8.94 18.45 -2.19
CA ALA A 165 9.03 17.07 -2.65
C ALA A 165 10.47 16.52 -2.53
N THR A 166 11.47 17.32 -2.87
CA THR A 166 12.88 16.91 -2.72
C THR A 166 13.29 16.77 -1.28
N ALA A 167 12.86 17.66 -0.37
CA ALA A 167 13.12 17.58 1.06
C ALA A 167 12.45 16.33 1.69
N SER A 168 11.20 16.05 1.33
CA SER A 168 10.50 14.85 1.82
C SER A 168 11.11 13.57 1.28
N GLY A 169 11.52 13.55 0.01
CA GLY A 169 12.21 12.43 -0.60
C GLY A 169 13.56 12.14 0.04
N LEU A 170 14.31 13.18 0.43
CA LEU A 170 15.57 13.04 1.17
C LEU A 170 15.33 12.44 2.56
N LYS A 171 14.30 12.90 3.30
CA LYS A 171 13.89 12.29 4.57
C LYS A 171 13.56 10.81 4.39
N TYR A 172 12.79 10.48 3.33
CA TYR A 172 12.41 9.10 3.03
C TYR A 172 13.62 8.23 2.75
N PHE A 173 14.57 8.72 1.95
CA PHE A 173 15.83 8.01 1.65
C PHE A 173 16.66 7.76 2.92
N LEU A 174 16.93 8.79 3.73
CA LEU A 174 17.77 8.64 4.92
C LEU A 174 17.16 7.68 5.95
N LEU A 175 15.88 7.85 6.26
CA LEU A 175 15.19 7.01 7.23
C LEU A 175 14.93 5.61 6.67
N GLY A 176 14.67 5.50 5.37
CA GLY A 176 14.52 4.23 4.69
C GLY A 176 15.84 3.44 4.63
N ALA A 177 17.00 4.10 4.40
CA ALA A 177 18.30 3.47 4.47
C ALA A 177 18.61 2.95 5.88
N LEU A 178 18.23 3.67 6.93
CA LEU A 178 18.36 3.19 8.30
C LEU A 178 17.53 1.91 8.53
N SER A 179 16.32 1.83 7.99
CA SER A 179 15.49 0.62 8.10
C SER A 179 16.12 -0.57 7.37
N SER A 180 16.73 -0.36 6.20
CA SER A 180 17.41 -1.44 5.48
C SER A 180 18.67 -1.92 6.19
N CYS A 181 19.40 -1.03 6.89
CA CYS A 181 20.49 -1.43 7.77
C CYS A 181 20.02 -2.36 8.90
N PHE A 182 18.84 -2.12 9.49
CA PHE A 182 18.27 -3.03 10.49
C PHE A 182 17.91 -4.40 9.89
N ILE A 183 17.33 -4.44 8.70
CA ILE A 183 17.02 -5.71 8.01
C ILE A 183 18.31 -6.49 7.74
N LEU A 184 19.34 -5.83 7.23
CA LEU A 184 20.63 -6.45 6.93
C LEU A 184 21.33 -6.96 8.20
N LEU A 185 21.33 -6.15 9.27
CA LEU A 185 21.88 -6.54 10.56
C LEU A 185 21.15 -7.76 11.13
N GLY A 186 19.82 -7.78 11.03
CA GLY A 186 19.02 -8.93 11.45
C GLY A 186 19.33 -10.21 10.64
N ALA A 187 19.42 -10.09 9.31
CA ALA A 187 19.80 -11.20 8.43
C ALA A 187 21.23 -11.70 8.75
N GLY A 188 22.18 -10.78 8.98
CA GLY A 188 23.55 -11.11 9.38
C GLY A 188 23.62 -11.85 10.72
N LEU A 189 22.82 -11.43 11.72
CA LEU A 189 22.72 -12.15 13.00
C LEU A 189 22.15 -13.56 12.83
N ILE A 190 21.08 -13.73 12.06
CA ILE A 190 20.55 -15.07 11.80
C ILE A 190 21.62 -15.94 11.15
N TYR A 191 22.31 -15.44 10.12
CA TYR A 191 23.38 -16.18 9.46
C TYR A 191 24.55 -16.52 10.39
N THR A 192 25.00 -15.62 11.26
CA THR A 192 26.11 -15.88 12.18
C THR A 192 25.80 -16.96 13.21
N PHE A 193 24.53 -17.10 13.63
CA PHE A 193 24.13 -18.10 14.61
C PHE A 193 23.68 -19.42 14.01
N THR A 194 23.17 -19.42 12.76
CA THR A 194 22.62 -20.62 12.10
C THR A 194 23.52 -21.16 10.99
N GLY A 195 24.27 -20.30 10.30
CA GLY A 195 24.99 -20.64 9.07
C GLY A 195 24.09 -20.86 7.86
N LEU A 196 22.80 -20.59 7.96
CA LEU A 196 21.78 -20.86 6.95
C LEU A 196 21.20 -19.55 6.42
N THR A 197 20.83 -19.54 5.14
CA THR A 197 20.18 -18.38 4.49
C THR A 197 18.76 -18.66 4.07
N ASN A 198 18.40 -19.90 3.76
CA ASN A 198 17.07 -20.30 3.33
C ASN A 198 16.08 -20.37 4.51
N PHE A 199 14.87 -19.83 4.32
CA PHE A 199 13.85 -19.77 5.39
C PHE A 199 13.41 -21.14 5.87
N GLU A 200 13.15 -22.11 4.99
CA GLU A 200 12.71 -23.45 5.37
C GLU A 200 13.75 -24.18 6.23
N SER A 201 15.04 -24.06 5.86
CA SER A 201 16.13 -24.63 6.63
C SER A 201 16.33 -23.95 7.99
N ILE A 202 16.07 -22.63 8.08
CA ILE A 202 16.07 -21.88 9.34
C ILE A 202 14.91 -22.35 10.24
N TYR A 203 13.70 -22.51 9.69
CA TYR A 203 12.54 -22.99 10.46
C TYR A 203 12.75 -24.42 10.97
N SER A 204 13.29 -25.32 10.14
CA SER A 204 13.61 -26.68 10.56
C SER A 204 14.69 -26.71 11.65
N LEU A 205 15.68 -25.82 11.58
CA LEU A 205 16.69 -25.70 12.62
C LEU A 205 16.09 -25.17 13.94
N ILE A 206 15.21 -24.17 13.87
CA ILE A 206 14.54 -23.63 15.07
C ILE A 206 13.68 -24.69 15.74
N SER A 207 13.01 -25.56 14.97
CA SER A 207 12.17 -26.63 15.51
C SER A 207 12.96 -27.73 16.25
N VAL A 208 14.21 -27.95 15.89
CA VAL A 208 15.06 -29.01 16.45
C VAL A 208 16.06 -28.49 17.48
N SER A 209 16.47 -27.22 17.40
CA SER A 209 17.57 -26.70 18.25
C SER A 209 17.08 -26.30 19.64
N TYR A 210 17.75 -26.91 20.67
CA TYR A 210 17.48 -26.57 22.08
C TYR A 210 18.55 -25.70 22.72
N THR A 211 19.55 -25.25 21.97
CA THR A 211 20.63 -24.44 22.52
C THR A 211 20.21 -23.00 22.74
N LEU A 212 20.20 -22.56 23.99
CA LEU A 212 19.80 -21.20 24.40
C LEU A 212 20.53 -20.08 23.62
N LYS A 213 21.81 -20.31 23.27
CA LYS A 213 22.61 -19.33 22.53
C LYS A 213 22.12 -19.12 21.10
N ILE A 214 21.78 -20.19 20.38
CA ILE A 214 21.29 -20.12 19.01
C ILE A 214 19.91 -19.44 19.01
N MET A 215 19.02 -19.87 19.90
CA MET A 215 17.66 -19.31 19.97
C MET A 215 17.65 -17.82 20.31
N SER A 216 18.49 -17.37 21.26
CA SER A 216 18.58 -15.94 21.59
C SER A 216 19.15 -15.10 20.46
N GLY A 217 20.14 -15.62 19.73
CA GLY A 217 20.71 -14.93 18.58
C GLY A 217 19.74 -14.81 17.41
N VAL A 218 19.04 -15.90 17.08
CA VAL A 218 18.02 -15.91 16.03
C VAL A 218 16.84 -15.02 16.40
N SER A 219 16.32 -15.07 17.65
CA SER A 219 15.22 -14.21 18.08
C SER A 219 15.57 -12.72 17.95
N LEU A 220 16.78 -12.34 18.31
CA LEU A 220 17.25 -10.96 18.17
C LEU A 220 17.38 -10.56 16.69
N GLY A 221 17.89 -11.46 15.83
CA GLY A 221 17.96 -11.22 14.39
C GLY A 221 16.59 -11.01 13.76
N VAL A 222 15.62 -11.85 14.12
CA VAL A 222 14.24 -11.74 13.62
C VAL A 222 13.58 -10.45 14.11
N ILE A 223 13.81 -10.03 15.36
CA ILE A 223 13.31 -8.73 15.87
C ILE A 223 13.82 -7.58 15.01
N PHE A 224 15.11 -7.54 14.66
CA PHE A 224 15.65 -6.46 13.82
C PHE A 224 15.05 -6.46 12.42
N ILE A 225 14.82 -7.62 11.80
CA ILE A 225 14.13 -7.74 10.51
C ILE A 225 12.72 -7.17 10.61
N PHE A 226 11.95 -7.55 11.62
CA PHE A 226 10.58 -7.06 11.80
C PHE A 226 10.54 -5.56 12.10
N ILE A 227 11.43 -5.02 12.91
CA ILE A 227 11.54 -3.57 13.13
C ILE A 227 11.78 -2.84 11.80
N GLY A 228 12.68 -3.34 10.95
CA GLY A 228 12.92 -2.75 9.64
C GLY A 228 11.70 -2.78 8.72
N PHE A 229 10.94 -3.87 8.72
CA PHE A 229 9.69 -3.97 7.96
C PHE A 229 8.57 -3.09 8.53
N LEU A 230 8.40 -3.05 9.86
CA LEU A 230 7.43 -2.15 10.51
C LEU A 230 7.73 -0.69 10.18
N PHE A 231 9.01 -0.32 10.09
CA PHE A 231 9.41 0.99 9.61
C PHE A 231 8.94 1.22 8.16
N LYS A 232 9.21 0.30 7.24
CA LYS A 232 8.83 0.43 5.82
C LYS A 232 7.31 0.46 5.59
N ILE A 233 6.51 -0.22 6.41
CA ILE A 233 5.03 -0.16 6.37
C ILE A 233 4.50 1.15 6.99
N ALA A 234 5.33 1.87 7.74
CA ALA A 234 4.94 3.03 8.56
C ALA A 234 4.00 2.66 9.72
N ALA A 235 4.26 1.53 10.38
CA ALA A 235 3.57 1.19 11.63
C ALA A 235 4.12 2.03 12.79
N ALA A 236 3.28 2.39 13.77
CA ALA A 236 3.79 3.08 14.94
C ALA A 236 4.57 2.11 15.85
N PRO A 237 5.70 2.58 16.44
CA PRO A 237 6.17 3.95 16.57
C PRO A 237 6.95 4.52 15.37
N PHE A 238 7.25 3.74 14.35
CA PHE A 238 8.14 4.10 13.23
C PHE A 238 7.44 4.83 12.06
N HIS A 239 6.37 5.57 12.31
CA HIS A 239 5.46 6.14 11.30
C HIS A 239 5.80 7.57 10.85
N SER A 240 6.69 8.28 11.53
CA SER A 240 6.91 9.74 11.35
C SER A 240 7.26 10.15 9.92
N TRP A 241 8.00 9.34 9.19
CA TRP A 241 8.42 9.63 7.83
C TRP A 241 7.24 9.66 6.84
N SER A 242 6.26 8.78 7.01
CA SER A 242 5.17 8.61 6.05
C SER A 242 4.26 9.83 5.98
N ILE A 243 4.08 10.54 7.09
CA ILE A 243 3.21 11.71 7.17
C ILE A 243 3.77 12.84 6.30
N ASP A 244 5.05 13.14 6.44
CA ASP A 244 5.72 14.19 5.68
C ASP A 244 5.82 13.82 4.20
N VAL A 245 6.19 12.56 3.89
CA VAL A 245 6.33 12.09 2.51
C VAL A 245 4.99 12.10 1.79
N TYR A 246 3.91 11.63 2.42
CA TYR A 246 2.59 11.60 1.76
C TYR A 246 1.99 13.00 1.56
N ASP A 247 2.27 13.95 2.46
CA ASP A 247 1.79 15.32 2.33
C ASP A 247 2.50 16.10 1.21
N GLU A 248 3.82 15.92 1.11
CA GLU A 248 4.68 16.74 0.25
C GLU A 248 4.90 16.16 -1.15
N THR A 249 4.65 14.86 -1.36
CA THR A 249 4.73 14.26 -2.71
C THR A 249 3.43 14.46 -3.51
N PRO A 250 3.49 14.45 -4.86
CA PRO A 250 2.28 14.52 -5.69
C PRO A 250 1.31 13.38 -5.39
N THR A 251 0.01 13.63 -5.47
CA THR A 251 -1.04 12.64 -5.16
C THR A 251 -0.93 11.33 -5.94
N GLN A 252 -0.42 11.37 -7.16
CA GLN A 252 -0.19 10.17 -7.97
C GLN A 252 0.93 9.29 -7.43
N VAL A 253 2.01 9.92 -6.93
CA VAL A 253 3.11 9.20 -6.27
C VAL A 253 2.65 8.67 -4.92
N THR A 254 1.90 9.47 -4.15
CA THR A 254 1.35 9.02 -2.85
C THR A 254 0.43 7.82 -3.01
N LEU A 255 -0.39 7.77 -4.07
CA LEU A 255 -1.25 6.63 -4.38
C LEU A 255 -0.44 5.35 -4.55
N TRP A 256 0.66 5.40 -5.30
CA TRP A 256 1.56 4.26 -5.48
C TRP A 256 2.21 3.83 -4.17
N LEU A 257 2.77 4.80 -3.42
CA LEU A 257 3.45 4.57 -2.12
C LEU A 257 2.53 3.96 -1.05
N THR A 258 1.24 4.28 -1.09
CA THR A 258 0.29 3.83 -0.06
C THR A 258 -0.26 2.43 -0.29
N VAL A 259 -0.21 1.89 -1.52
CA VAL A 259 -0.85 0.62 -1.88
C VAL A 259 0.18 -0.48 -2.13
N ILE A 260 0.99 -0.35 -3.16
CA ILE A 260 1.83 -1.45 -3.68
C ILE A 260 2.88 -1.95 -2.68
N PRO A 261 3.70 -1.09 -2.05
CA PRO A 261 4.75 -1.56 -1.14
C PRO A 261 4.20 -2.22 0.12
N LYS A 262 3.04 -1.74 0.58
CA LYS A 262 2.44 -2.28 1.80
C LYS A 262 1.93 -3.70 1.61
N ILE A 263 1.33 -4.00 0.46
CA ILE A 263 0.86 -5.35 0.14
C ILE A 263 2.04 -6.32 0.19
N SER A 264 3.12 -6.04 -0.55
CA SER A 264 4.26 -6.96 -0.66
C SER A 264 4.94 -7.22 0.68
N ILE A 265 5.14 -6.17 1.51
CA ILE A 265 5.78 -6.32 2.82
C ILE A 265 4.88 -7.06 3.80
N LEU A 266 3.56 -6.78 3.81
CA LEU A 266 2.62 -7.47 4.69
C LEU A 266 2.52 -8.96 4.38
N VAL A 267 2.57 -9.33 3.11
CA VAL A 267 2.57 -10.73 2.68
C VAL A 267 3.83 -11.46 3.13
N LEU A 268 4.99 -10.83 2.96
CA LEU A 268 6.25 -11.41 3.45
C LEU A 268 6.23 -11.61 4.97
N LEU A 269 5.71 -10.61 5.72
CA LEU A 269 5.58 -10.74 7.17
C LEU A 269 4.67 -11.91 7.57
N LEU A 270 3.60 -12.14 6.81
CA LEU A 270 2.72 -13.30 7.00
C LEU A 270 3.48 -14.62 6.78
N GLU A 271 4.24 -14.74 5.70
CA GLU A 271 5.00 -15.95 5.37
C GLU A 271 6.06 -16.24 6.43
N ILE A 272 6.83 -15.25 6.86
CA ILE A 272 7.83 -15.43 7.92
C ILE A 272 7.17 -15.83 9.24
N GLN A 273 6.05 -15.21 9.60
CA GLN A 273 5.37 -15.52 10.86
C GLN A 273 4.79 -16.93 10.86
N ASN A 274 4.20 -17.39 9.75
CA ASN A 274 3.67 -18.74 9.62
C ASN A 274 4.77 -19.79 9.70
N GLY A 275 5.89 -19.57 9.02
CA GLY A 275 7.03 -20.47 9.10
C GLY A 275 7.60 -20.63 10.51
N LEU A 276 7.61 -19.54 11.29
CA LEU A 276 8.08 -19.57 12.68
C LEU A 276 7.08 -20.19 13.68
N ASN A 277 5.80 -20.25 13.33
CA ASN A 277 4.72 -20.81 14.15
C ASN A 277 4.34 -22.24 13.72
N SER A 278 5.15 -22.92 12.91
CA SER A 278 4.84 -24.30 12.48
C SER A 278 4.58 -25.23 13.68
N PRO A 279 3.60 -26.16 13.60
CA PRO A 279 3.11 -26.96 14.74
C PRO A 279 4.18 -27.84 15.39
N SER A 280 5.30 -28.10 14.73
CA SER A 280 6.46 -28.77 15.33
C SER A 280 7.07 -28.00 16.50
N VAL A 281 6.87 -26.68 16.57
CA VAL A 281 7.35 -25.82 17.67
C VAL A 281 6.35 -25.81 18.84
N GLU A 282 5.05 -25.98 18.58
CA GLU A 282 4.02 -25.98 19.64
C GLU A 282 3.96 -27.30 20.42
N PHE A 283 4.25 -28.44 19.78
CA PHE A 283 4.15 -29.76 20.44
C PHE A 283 5.16 -29.97 21.58
N MET A 284 6.26 -29.22 21.57
CA MET A 284 7.29 -29.36 22.61
C MET A 284 7.18 -28.32 23.74
N SER A 285 6.36 -27.32 23.61
CA SER A 285 6.19 -26.28 24.64
C SER A 285 5.18 -26.67 25.74
N SER A 286 4.40 -27.74 25.58
CA SER A 286 3.25 -28.02 26.42
C SER A 286 3.51 -28.90 27.64
N GLU A 287 4.62 -29.60 27.78
CA GLU A 287 4.70 -30.61 28.87
C GLU A 287 5.87 -30.53 29.85
N THR A 288 6.92 -29.78 29.67
CA THR A 288 8.04 -30.01 30.61
C THR A 288 8.79 -28.82 31.17
N ILE A 289 8.50 -27.57 30.98
CA ILE A 289 9.31 -26.55 31.66
C ILE A 289 8.48 -25.34 32.08
N ASN A 290 7.85 -25.45 33.24
CA ASN A 290 7.35 -24.36 34.07
C ASN A 290 8.52 -23.59 34.72
N SER A 291 9.38 -22.98 33.93
CA SER A 291 10.30 -21.98 34.41
C SER A 291 10.09 -20.70 33.64
N ILE A 292 9.82 -19.64 34.37
CA ILE A 292 9.62 -18.25 33.90
C ILE A 292 10.74 -17.80 32.93
N PHE A 293 11.88 -18.44 32.91
CA PHE A 293 13.02 -18.17 32.07
C PHE A 293 12.88 -18.65 30.60
N ASN A 294 12.05 -19.64 30.29
CA ASN A 294 11.95 -20.20 28.93
C ASN A 294 10.97 -19.46 28.03
N VAL A 295 10.06 -18.70 28.58
CA VAL A 295 9.09 -17.89 27.83
C VAL A 295 9.77 -16.75 27.06
N THR A 296 10.90 -16.24 27.54
CA THR A 296 11.59 -15.10 26.95
C THR A 296 12.43 -15.45 25.71
N TYR A 297 12.65 -16.72 25.41
CA TYR A 297 13.51 -17.14 24.28
C TYR A 297 12.75 -17.75 23.11
N ASN A 298 11.43 -17.86 23.20
CA ASN A 298 10.63 -18.37 22.12
C ASN A 298 10.45 -17.29 21.05
N THR A 299 11.05 -17.47 19.88
CA THR A 299 11.05 -16.50 18.78
C THR A 299 9.64 -16.09 18.36
N SER A 300 8.71 -17.05 18.29
CA SER A 300 7.32 -16.79 17.89
C SER A 300 6.57 -15.91 18.91
N TYR A 301 6.81 -16.12 20.21
CA TYR A 301 6.18 -15.33 21.27
C TYR A 301 6.67 -13.88 21.26
N VAL A 302 7.96 -13.65 21.09
CA VAL A 302 8.56 -12.32 21.05
C VAL A 302 8.04 -11.54 19.84
N LEU A 303 7.93 -12.18 18.68
CA LEU A 303 7.35 -11.57 17.48
C LEU A 303 5.89 -11.20 17.67
N LYS A 304 5.09 -12.11 18.22
CA LYS A 304 3.69 -11.85 18.53
C LYS A 304 3.53 -10.64 19.44
N LEU A 305 4.35 -10.53 20.48
CA LEU A 305 4.32 -9.39 21.39
C LEU A 305 4.71 -8.09 20.69
N LEU A 306 5.74 -8.10 19.84
CA LEU A 306 6.17 -6.94 19.05
C LEU A 306 5.05 -6.46 18.11
N LEU A 307 4.38 -7.39 17.41
CA LEU A 307 3.26 -7.07 16.53
C LEU A 307 2.05 -6.54 17.30
N LEU A 308 1.73 -7.09 18.48
CA LEU A 308 0.65 -6.59 19.33
C LEU A 308 0.93 -5.17 19.84
N ILE A 309 2.16 -4.89 20.28
CA ILE A 309 2.56 -3.55 20.72
C ILE A 309 2.49 -2.56 19.55
N SER A 310 3.02 -2.91 18.39
CA SER A 310 2.98 -2.04 17.22
C SER A 310 1.56 -1.81 16.71
N SER A 311 0.67 -2.82 16.78
CA SER A 311 -0.76 -2.67 16.45
C SER A 311 -1.46 -1.70 17.40
N LEU A 312 -1.23 -1.83 18.71
CA LEU A 312 -1.80 -0.96 19.73
C LEU A 312 -1.38 0.50 19.53
N PHE A 313 -0.08 0.76 19.36
CA PHE A 313 0.39 2.12 19.11
C PHE A 313 -0.12 2.70 17.80
N SER A 314 -0.21 1.91 16.74
CA SER A 314 -0.71 2.38 15.44
C SER A 314 -2.21 2.72 15.50
N LEU A 315 -3.01 1.96 16.23
CA LEU A 315 -4.42 2.26 16.46
C LEU A 315 -4.59 3.58 17.23
N ILE A 316 -3.85 3.77 18.32
CA ILE A 316 -3.98 4.97 19.15
C ILE A 316 -3.45 6.21 18.43
N ILE A 317 -2.22 6.18 17.94
CA ILE A 317 -1.58 7.34 17.31
C ILE A 317 -2.30 7.72 16.02
N GLY A 318 -2.63 6.74 15.16
CA GLY A 318 -3.34 6.98 13.91
C GLY A 318 -4.69 7.67 14.10
N THR A 319 -5.41 7.36 15.14
CA THR A 319 -6.72 7.95 15.42
C THR A 319 -6.65 9.28 16.16
N VAL A 320 -5.91 9.36 17.26
CA VAL A 320 -5.84 10.58 18.09
C VAL A 320 -5.19 11.74 17.34
N VAL A 321 -4.05 11.50 16.70
CA VAL A 321 -3.34 12.57 15.97
C VAL A 321 -4.07 12.93 14.66
N GLY A 322 -4.78 11.96 14.04
CA GLY A 322 -5.63 12.20 12.88
C GLY A 322 -6.70 13.27 13.10
N LEU A 323 -7.28 13.37 14.31
CA LEU A 323 -8.30 14.37 14.66
C LEU A 323 -7.83 15.82 14.49
N ALA A 324 -6.57 16.10 14.78
CA ALA A 324 -6.02 17.46 14.75
C ALA A 324 -5.61 17.92 13.35
N GLN A 325 -5.67 17.06 12.34
CA GLN A 325 -5.16 17.37 11.01
C GLN A 325 -6.10 18.28 10.20
N THR A 326 -5.52 19.25 9.51
CA THR A 326 -6.23 20.19 8.62
C THR A 326 -5.95 19.95 7.14
N ARG A 327 -4.85 19.22 6.81
CA ARG A 327 -4.48 18.85 5.45
C ARG A 327 -5.02 17.46 5.14
N ILE A 328 -5.63 17.29 3.95
CA ILE A 328 -6.28 16.03 3.57
C ILE A 328 -5.30 14.86 3.47
N LYS A 329 -4.13 15.08 2.85
CA LYS A 329 -3.12 14.02 2.70
C LYS A 329 -2.55 13.56 4.04
N ARG A 330 -2.32 14.48 4.99
CA ARG A 330 -1.90 14.12 6.35
C ARG A 330 -2.97 13.33 7.10
N LEU A 331 -4.23 13.75 6.98
CA LEU A 331 -5.33 13.00 7.59
C LEU A 331 -5.39 11.58 7.02
N LEU A 332 -5.31 11.43 5.68
CA LEU A 332 -5.26 10.12 5.05
C LEU A 332 -4.01 9.32 5.46
N ALA A 333 -2.86 9.95 5.65
CA ALA A 333 -1.66 9.28 6.17
C ALA A 333 -1.90 8.70 7.57
N TYR A 334 -2.50 9.44 8.49
CA TYR A 334 -2.86 8.92 9.82
C TYR A 334 -3.93 7.84 9.75
N SER A 335 -4.89 7.96 8.82
CA SER A 335 -5.88 6.90 8.59
C SER A 335 -5.20 5.61 8.11
N THR A 336 -4.20 5.69 7.24
CA THR A 336 -3.46 4.49 6.81
C THR A 336 -2.72 3.83 7.97
N ILE A 337 -2.17 4.61 8.92
CA ILE A 337 -1.51 4.07 10.12
C ILE A 337 -2.52 3.31 10.99
N SER A 338 -3.72 3.86 11.20
CA SER A 338 -4.77 3.17 11.98
C SER A 338 -5.24 1.88 11.30
N HIS A 339 -5.41 1.86 9.97
CA HIS A 339 -5.77 0.63 9.23
C HIS A 339 -4.66 -0.43 9.29
N ILE A 340 -3.38 -0.01 9.21
CA ILE A 340 -2.24 -0.93 9.44
C ILE A 340 -2.31 -1.52 10.85
N GLY A 341 -2.75 -0.77 11.86
CA GLY A 341 -2.95 -1.29 13.20
C GLY A 341 -3.92 -2.48 13.27
N PHE A 342 -5.05 -2.42 12.55
CA PHE A 342 -5.97 -3.56 12.42
C PHE A 342 -5.34 -4.75 11.68
N ILE A 343 -4.61 -4.49 10.61
CA ILE A 343 -3.93 -5.54 9.83
C ILE A 343 -2.86 -6.25 10.68
N LEU A 344 -2.05 -5.49 11.43
CA LEU A 344 -1.04 -6.04 12.32
C LEU A 344 -1.64 -6.82 13.49
N LEU A 345 -2.82 -6.41 13.99
CA LEU A 345 -3.55 -7.16 15.00
C LEU A 345 -3.96 -8.55 14.48
N ALA A 346 -4.53 -8.61 13.28
CA ALA A 346 -4.89 -9.87 12.65
C ALA A 346 -3.66 -10.76 12.42
N LEU A 347 -2.55 -10.17 11.96
CA LEU A 347 -1.28 -10.87 11.78
C LEU A 347 -0.75 -11.43 13.11
N ALA A 348 -0.79 -10.65 14.20
CA ALA A 348 -0.27 -11.06 15.51
C ALA A 348 -1.00 -12.28 16.10
N ILE A 349 -2.28 -12.45 15.80
CA ILE A 349 -3.09 -13.55 16.31
C ILE A 349 -2.70 -14.89 15.68
N ASN A 350 -2.50 -14.89 14.36
CA ASN A 350 -2.05 -16.03 13.55
C ASN A 350 -2.85 -17.33 13.74
N THR A 351 -4.17 -17.23 13.68
CA THR A 351 -5.11 -18.35 13.55
C THR A 351 -5.66 -18.40 12.12
N GLU A 352 -6.21 -19.52 11.68
CA GLU A 352 -6.83 -19.64 10.35
C GLU A 352 -7.82 -18.49 10.07
N GLN A 353 -8.71 -18.21 11.02
CA GLN A 353 -9.68 -17.13 10.90
C GLN A 353 -9.03 -15.72 10.89
N SER A 354 -7.92 -15.54 11.63
CA SER A 354 -7.22 -14.27 11.63
C SER A 354 -6.46 -14.03 10.34
N ILE A 355 -5.93 -15.07 9.70
CA ILE A 355 -5.28 -14.96 8.40
C ILE A 355 -6.31 -14.67 7.29
N ASP A 356 -7.47 -15.32 7.33
CA ASP A 356 -8.58 -14.95 6.44
C ASP A 356 -8.96 -13.47 6.59
N SER A 357 -9.14 -13.01 7.83
CA SER A 357 -9.44 -11.61 8.12
C SER A 357 -8.32 -10.64 7.67
N PHE A 358 -7.06 -11.04 7.79
CA PHE A 358 -5.89 -10.30 7.34
C PHE A 358 -5.89 -10.12 5.80
N LEU A 359 -6.07 -11.21 5.06
CA LEU A 359 -6.11 -11.17 3.60
C LEU A 359 -7.30 -10.34 3.09
N PHE A 360 -8.47 -10.54 3.68
CA PHE A 360 -9.65 -9.75 3.35
C PHE A 360 -9.43 -8.25 3.62
N TYR A 361 -8.80 -7.91 4.74
CA TYR A 361 -8.53 -6.51 5.10
C TYR A 361 -7.53 -5.85 4.14
N ILE A 362 -6.50 -6.55 3.70
CA ILE A 362 -5.53 -6.02 2.70
C ILE A 362 -6.26 -5.68 1.40
N VAL A 363 -7.10 -6.57 0.89
CA VAL A 363 -7.86 -6.34 -0.34
C VAL A 363 -8.81 -5.16 -0.18
N GLN A 364 -9.56 -5.12 0.91
CA GLN A 364 -10.48 -4.02 1.21
C GLN A 364 -9.74 -2.67 1.30
N TYR A 365 -8.65 -2.62 2.07
CA TYR A 365 -7.87 -1.41 2.26
C TYR A 365 -7.27 -0.90 0.94
N SER A 366 -6.72 -1.79 0.13
CA SER A 366 -6.12 -1.43 -1.15
C SER A 366 -7.15 -0.85 -2.14
N LEU A 367 -8.33 -1.46 -2.26
CA LEU A 367 -9.41 -1.00 -3.13
C LEU A 367 -9.98 0.36 -2.70
N THR A 368 -10.28 0.51 -1.41
CA THR A 368 -10.86 1.76 -0.90
C THR A 368 -9.86 2.91 -0.93
N ASN A 369 -8.60 2.67 -0.57
CA ASN A 369 -7.55 3.67 -0.59
C ASN A 369 -7.27 4.15 -2.02
N LEU A 370 -7.15 3.21 -2.97
CA LEU A 370 -7.02 3.53 -4.39
C LEU A 370 -8.16 4.45 -4.85
N ASN A 371 -9.41 4.09 -4.56
CA ASN A 371 -10.56 4.86 -4.99
C ASN A 371 -10.58 6.28 -4.38
N ILE A 372 -10.26 6.44 -3.09
CA ILE A 372 -10.18 7.76 -2.44
C ILE A 372 -9.17 8.67 -3.16
N PHE A 373 -7.96 8.16 -3.42
CA PHE A 373 -6.96 8.97 -4.10
C PHE A 373 -7.33 9.29 -5.55
N LEU A 374 -7.98 8.37 -6.28
CA LEU A 374 -8.50 8.64 -7.62
C LEU A 374 -9.53 9.78 -7.60
N ILE A 375 -10.42 9.79 -6.63
CA ILE A 375 -11.42 10.86 -6.47
C ILE A 375 -10.74 12.19 -6.10
N ILE A 376 -9.77 12.18 -5.20
CA ILE A 376 -9.03 13.39 -4.81
C ILE A 376 -8.28 13.99 -6.01
N ILE A 377 -7.65 13.16 -6.83
CA ILE A 377 -6.99 13.58 -8.06
C ILE A 377 -8.01 14.24 -9.00
N SER A 378 -9.17 13.62 -9.22
CA SER A 378 -10.21 14.16 -10.10
C SER A 378 -10.79 15.48 -9.59
N LEU A 379 -11.06 15.59 -8.29
CA LEU A 379 -11.53 16.82 -7.65
C LEU A 379 -10.48 17.93 -7.75
N GLY A 380 -9.19 17.61 -7.58
CA GLY A 380 -8.09 18.57 -7.70
C GLY A 380 -8.04 19.21 -9.10
N TYR A 381 -8.22 18.40 -10.15
CA TYR A 381 -8.29 18.93 -11.53
C TYR A 381 -9.49 19.84 -11.75
N ILE A 382 -10.65 19.50 -11.22
CA ILE A 382 -11.87 20.29 -11.40
C ILE A 382 -11.80 21.63 -10.65
N THR A 383 -11.34 21.62 -9.40
CA THR A 383 -11.31 22.83 -8.56
C THR A 383 -10.29 23.84 -9.04
N ASN A 384 -9.12 23.39 -9.46
CA ASN A 384 -8.04 24.30 -9.84
C ASN A 384 -8.12 24.76 -11.29
N SER A 385 -8.79 24.03 -12.17
CA SER A 385 -9.09 24.51 -13.51
C SER A 385 -9.96 25.77 -13.50
N ALA A 386 -10.84 25.91 -12.50
CA ALA A 386 -11.62 27.12 -12.28
C ALA A 386 -10.76 28.30 -11.76
N GLY A 387 -9.71 28.04 -10.97
CA GLY A 387 -8.83 29.07 -10.40
C GLY A 387 -7.78 29.63 -11.37
N ILE A 388 -7.36 28.85 -12.38
CA ILE A 388 -6.33 29.28 -13.37
C ILE A 388 -6.76 30.47 -14.21
N LYS A 389 -8.06 30.73 -14.36
CA LYS A 389 -8.57 31.91 -15.08
C LYS A 389 -8.25 33.25 -14.39
N SER A 390 -7.83 33.23 -13.11
CA SER A 390 -7.60 34.44 -12.31
C SER A 390 -6.13 34.79 -12.07
N TYR A 391 -5.18 33.90 -12.32
CA TYR A 391 -3.75 34.14 -12.05
C TYR A 391 -2.88 33.77 -13.26
N SER A 392 -2.52 34.77 -14.04
CA SER A 392 -1.42 34.70 -15.01
C SER A 392 -0.09 34.66 -14.23
N ASN A 393 0.75 33.76 -14.48
CA ASN A 393 2.20 33.85 -14.58
C ASN A 393 3.04 32.69 -14.03
N ASN A 394 2.59 31.72 -13.27
CA ASN A 394 3.38 30.49 -13.00
C ASN A 394 2.49 29.40 -12.41
N VAL A 395 1.88 28.58 -13.26
CA VAL A 395 1.05 27.44 -12.82
C VAL A 395 1.95 26.20 -12.75
N TYR A 396 2.11 25.65 -11.57
CA TYR A 396 2.90 24.46 -11.32
C TYR A 396 1.99 23.23 -11.13
N PHE A 397 2.49 22.03 -11.41
CA PHE A 397 1.76 20.76 -11.29
C PHE A 397 1.15 20.52 -9.90
N PHE A 398 1.79 21.02 -8.84
CA PHE A 398 1.31 20.95 -7.46
C PHE A 398 0.12 21.86 -7.15
N ASP A 399 -0.17 22.81 -8.02
CA ASP A 399 -1.31 23.70 -7.83
C ASP A 399 -2.65 22.99 -8.10
N PHE A 400 -2.60 21.77 -8.68
CA PHE A 400 -3.78 20.91 -8.87
C PHE A 400 -4.08 20.00 -7.68
N ASP A 401 -3.17 19.84 -6.74
CA ASP A 401 -3.39 19.02 -5.56
C ASP A 401 -4.24 19.78 -4.52
N ILE A 402 -5.33 19.15 -4.05
CA ILE A 402 -6.11 19.66 -2.92
C ILE A 402 -5.27 19.49 -1.66
N ARG A 403 -4.92 20.61 -1.01
CA ARG A 403 -4.09 20.58 0.19
C ARG A 403 -4.92 20.58 1.48
N TYR A 404 -5.92 21.47 1.58
CA TYR A 404 -6.69 21.62 2.81
C TYR A 404 -8.06 20.98 2.69
N ILE A 405 -8.55 20.45 3.82
CA ILE A 405 -9.90 19.89 3.91
C ILE A 405 -10.98 20.96 3.60
N LYS A 406 -10.68 22.21 3.91
CA LYS A 406 -11.58 23.35 3.65
C LYS A 406 -11.82 23.57 2.15
N ASP A 407 -10.86 23.22 1.30
CA ASP A 407 -10.95 23.41 -0.18
C ASP A 407 -12.01 22.47 -0.79
N MET A 408 -12.43 21.45 -0.04
CA MET A 408 -13.48 20.51 -0.45
C MET A 408 -14.91 20.99 -0.08
N LYS A 409 -15.04 22.16 0.55
CA LYS A 409 -16.33 22.67 0.99
C LYS A 409 -17.26 22.93 -0.20
N GLY A 410 -18.48 22.41 -0.14
CA GLY A 410 -19.51 22.65 -1.14
C GLY A 410 -19.35 21.89 -2.45
N GLN A 411 -18.42 20.92 -2.54
CA GLN A 411 -18.20 20.15 -3.76
C GLN A 411 -19.41 19.30 -4.18
N PHE A 412 -20.31 18.99 -3.27
CA PHE A 412 -21.55 18.30 -3.60
C PHE A 412 -22.42 19.09 -4.59
N PHE A 413 -22.48 20.41 -4.46
CA PHE A 413 -23.30 21.24 -5.35
C PHE A 413 -22.71 21.42 -6.75
N SER A 414 -21.37 21.33 -6.87
CA SER A 414 -20.69 21.42 -8.16
C SER A 414 -20.57 20.05 -8.84
N ASN A 415 -20.22 19.01 -8.10
CA ASN A 415 -19.95 17.65 -8.61
C ASN A 415 -20.56 16.58 -7.69
N PRO A 416 -21.89 16.33 -7.76
CA PRO A 416 -22.58 15.46 -6.83
C PRO A 416 -22.08 14.00 -6.87
N LEU A 417 -21.81 13.45 -8.07
CA LEU A 417 -21.39 12.06 -8.20
C LEU A 417 -20.02 11.78 -7.55
N LEU A 418 -19.04 12.69 -7.73
CA LEU A 418 -17.72 12.54 -7.12
C LEU A 418 -17.76 12.72 -5.60
N SER A 419 -18.57 13.65 -5.12
CA SER A 419 -18.72 13.88 -3.67
C SER A 419 -19.42 12.70 -2.98
N ILE A 420 -20.45 12.11 -3.60
CA ILE A 420 -21.10 10.89 -3.11
C ILE A 420 -20.12 9.70 -3.12
N SER A 421 -19.35 9.52 -4.20
CA SER A 421 -18.37 8.43 -4.28
C SER A 421 -17.30 8.55 -3.20
N LEU A 422 -16.84 9.78 -2.89
CA LEU A 422 -15.92 10.03 -1.79
C LEU A 422 -16.57 9.73 -0.42
N ALA A 423 -17.81 10.14 -0.22
CA ALA A 423 -18.54 9.87 1.00
C ALA A 423 -18.70 8.35 1.24
N ILE A 424 -19.03 7.57 0.22
CA ILE A 424 -19.12 6.10 0.30
C ILE A 424 -17.78 5.48 0.75
N CYS A 425 -16.66 5.93 0.16
CA CYS A 425 -15.35 5.45 0.54
C CYS A 425 -14.99 5.80 1.99
N LEU A 426 -15.29 7.03 2.43
CA LEU A 426 -15.04 7.47 3.80
C LEU A 426 -15.94 6.75 4.82
N PHE A 427 -17.20 6.49 4.49
CA PHE A 427 -18.08 5.64 5.31
C PHE A 427 -17.56 4.18 5.37
N SER A 428 -17.00 3.67 4.29
CA SER A 428 -16.36 2.35 4.29
C SER A 428 -15.15 2.34 5.24
N PHE A 429 -14.29 3.36 5.24
CA PHE A 429 -13.19 3.48 6.20
C PHE A 429 -13.67 3.65 7.65
N ALA A 430 -14.74 4.37 7.87
CA ALA A 430 -15.37 4.47 9.19
C ALA A 430 -15.88 3.10 9.69
N GLY A 431 -16.28 2.23 8.77
CA GLY A 431 -16.84 0.93 9.10
C GLY A 431 -18.35 0.96 9.30
N VAL A 432 -19.08 1.74 8.48
CA VAL A 432 -20.54 1.80 8.53
C VAL A 432 -21.12 0.60 7.76
N PRO A 433 -22.00 -0.22 8.35
CA PRO A 433 -22.75 -1.22 7.60
C PRO A 433 -23.70 -0.50 6.61
N PRO A 434 -23.88 -0.98 5.40
CA PRO A 434 -23.55 -2.28 4.81
C PRO A 434 -22.26 -2.32 3.96
N LEU A 435 -21.34 -1.38 4.14
CA LEU A 435 -20.16 -1.23 3.30
C LEU A 435 -19.07 -2.26 3.62
N LEU A 436 -18.20 -2.51 2.65
CA LEU A 436 -17.14 -3.50 2.68
C LEU A 436 -16.20 -3.35 3.90
N GLY A 437 -15.91 -2.10 4.32
CA GLY A 437 -15.03 -1.82 5.46
C GLY A 437 -15.58 -2.22 6.83
N PHE A 438 -16.89 -2.37 6.98
CA PHE A 438 -17.50 -2.90 8.19
C PHE A 438 -17.10 -4.37 8.41
N PHE A 439 -17.23 -5.19 7.38
CA PHE A 439 -16.92 -6.62 7.47
C PHE A 439 -15.45 -6.87 7.76
N SER A 440 -14.53 -6.10 7.18
CA SER A 440 -13.10 -6.25 7.45
C SER A 440 -12.75 -6.00 8.91
N LYS A 441 -13.30 -4.93 9.52
CA LYS A 441 -13.09 -4.65 10.94
C LYS A 441 -13.75 -5.71 11.82
N GLN A 442 -14.96 -6.15 11.47
CA GLN A 442 -15.70 -7.17 12.20
C GLN A 442 -14.93 -8.49 12.25
N PHE A 443 -14.37 -8.96 11.14
CA PHE A 443 -13.63 -10.23 11.11
C PHE A 443 -12.37 -10.18 11.96
N VAL A 444 -11.61 -9.08 11.89
CA VAL A 444 -10.43 -8.90 12.74
C VAL A 444 -10.78 -8.86 14.23
N LEU A 445 -11.84 -8.14 14.60
CA LEU A 445 -12.29 -8.07 16.00
C LEU A 445 -12.82 -9.42 16.48
N TYR A 446 -13.53 -10.15 15.62
CA TYR A 446 -14.04 -11.48 15.94
C TYR A 446 -12.90 -12.46 16.23
N SER A 447 -11.88 -12.51 15.37
CA SER A 447 -10.70 -13.35 15.59
C SER A 447 -9.91 -12.94 16.84
N ALA A 448 -9.84 -11.63 17.15
CA ALA A 448 -9.18 -11.12 18.35
C ALA A 448 -9.90 -11.55 19.64
N VAL A 449 -11.22 -11.48 19.65
CA VAL A 449 -12.04 -11.89 20.81
C VAL A 449 -11.98 -13.40 21.02
N GLN A 450 -12.07 -14.20 19.95
CA GLN A 450 -11.95 -15.66 20.05
C GLN A 450 -10.60 -16.10 20.62
N SER A 451 -9.52 -15.43 20.25
CA SER A 451 -8.17 -15.73 20.75
C SER A 451 -7.86 -15.14 22.12
N GLY A 452 -8.85 -14.46 22.79
CA GLY A 452 -8.72 -13.95 24.15
C GLY A 452 -8.03 -12.58 24.27
N TYR A 453 -7.77 -11.86 23.19
CA TYR A 453 -7.14 -10.52 23.21
C TYR A 453 -8.16 -9.39 23.46
N TYR A 454 -8.91 -9.47 24.58
CA TYR A 454 -10.00 -8.54 24.90
C TYR A 454 -9.54 -7.09 25.03
N PHE A 455 -8.40 -6.84 25.67
CA PHE A 455 -7.91 -5.47 25.89
C PHE A 455 -7.66 -4.75 24.54
N ILE A 456 -6.94 -5.38 23.62
CA ILE A 456 -6.62 -4.77 22.32
C ILE A 456 -7.88 -4.65 21.46
N SER A 457 -8.81 -5.60 21.55
CA SER A 457 -10.09 -5.51 20.82
C SER A 457 -10.93 -4.32 21.29
N ILE A 458 -10.98 -4.02 22.60
CA ILE A 458 -11.65 -2.82 23.14
C ILE A 458 -10.97 -1.55 22.61
N VAL A 459 -9.63 -1.49 22.66
CA VAL A 459 -8.89 -0.33 22.12
C VAL A 459 -9.17 -0.17 20.62
N ALA A 460 -9.24 -1.25 19.86
CA ALA A 460 -9.53 -1.21 18.42
C ALA A 460 -10.96 -0.72 18.14
N ILE A 461 -11.95 -1.10 18.95
CA ILE A 461 -13.31 -0.57 18.84
C ILE A 461 -13.34 0.93 19.13
N LEU A 462 -12.75 1.37 20.25
CA LEU A 462 -12.67 2.79 20.60
C LEU A 462 -11.96 3.61 19.53
N SER A 463 -10.84 3.11 19.02
CA SER A 463 -10.10 3.76 17.94
C SER A 463 -10.94 3.88 16.66
N SER A 464 -11.77 2.89 16.32
CA SER A 464 -12.66 2.96 15.16
C SER A 464 -13.74 4.04 15.30
N VAL A 465 -14.29 4.24 16.51
CA VAL A 465 -15.25 5.30 16.79
C VAL A 465 -14.60 6.68 16.69
N VAL A 466 -13.40 6.83 17.24
CA VAL A 466 -12.64 8.08 17.14
C VAL A 466 -12.30 8.39 15.70
N SER A 467 -11.88 7.38 14.91
CA SER A 467 -11.57 7.58 13.48
C SER A 467 -12.80 7.98 12.66
N ALA A 468 -13.98 7.47 12.98
CA ALA A 468 -15.21 7.86 12.30
C ALA A 468 -15.46 9.38 12.37
N SER A 469 -15.09 10.05 13.45
CA SER A 469 -15.34 11.49 13.66
C SER A 469 -14.61 12.36 12.63
N TYR A 470 -13.34 12.07 12.28
CA TYR A 470 -12.64 12.88 11.28
C TYR A 470 -13.09 12.55 9.85
N TYR A 471 -13.55 11.33 9.57
CA TYR A 471 -14.19 11.03 8.28
C TYR A 471 -15.53 11.76 8.12
N LEU A 472 -16.36 11.76 9.17
CA LEU A 472 -17.62 12.51 9.18
C LEU A 472 -17.39 14.02 9.00
N ARG A 473 -16.32 14.57 9.59
CA ARG A 473 -15.95 15.98 9.39
C ARG A 473 -15.72 16.32 7.91
N ILE A 474 -15.06 15.45 7.15
CA ILE A 474 -14.86 15.66 5.69
C ILE A 474 -16.21 15.59 4.98
N ILE A 475 -17.04 14.59 5.29
CA ILE A 475 -18.35 14.41 4.67
C ILE A 475 -19.23 15.63 4.92
N ILE A 476 -19.32 16.13 6.15
CA ILE A 476 -20.09 17.33 6.48
C ILE A 476 -19.62 18.53 5.64
N LEU A 477 -18.31 18.73 5.50
CA LEU A 477 -17.76 19.81 4.69
C LEU A 477 -18.11 19.70 3.22
N LEU A 478 -18.17 18.49 2.65
CA LEU A 478 -18.58 18.27 1.26
C LEU A 478 -20.02 18.74 1.00
N PHE A 479 -20.93 18.55 1.97
CA PHE A 479 -22.35 18.87 1.85
C PHE A 479 -22.72 20.27 2.38
N THR A 480 -21.78 21.00 2.99
CA THR A 480 -22.06 22.40 3.44
C THR A 480 -22.01 23.35 2.25
N GLU A 481 -23.00 24.24 2.15
CA GLU A 481 -23.06 25.27 1.11
C GLU A 481 -21.87 26.23 1.16
N ASN A 482 -21.35 26.57 -0.01
CA ASN A 482 -20.43 27.69 -0.20
C ASN A 482 -21.21 28.90 -0.72
N ASN A 483 -21.07 30.06 -0.07
CA ASN A 483 -21.67 31.30 -0.51
C ASN A 483 -21.06 31.83 -1.84
N THR A 484 -19.97 31.23 -2.30
CA THR A 484 -19.33 31.47 -3.57
C THR A 484 -19.53 30.27 -4.47
N VAL A 485 -20.65 30.18 -5.14
CA VAL A 485 -20.83 29.25 -6.26
C VAL A 485 -19.90 29.76 -7.37
N VAL A 486 -18.72 29.17 -7.45
CA VAL A 486 -17.89 29.32 -8.63
C VAL A 486 -18.62 28.52 -9.71
N GLU A 487 -19.35 29.21 -10.60
CA GLU A 487 -19.81 28.64 -11.87
C GLU A 487 -18.57 28.26 -12.69
N GLY A 488 -17.91 27.19 -12.26
CA GLY A 488 -16.76 26.59 -12.95
C GLY A 488 -17.30 25.75 -14.10
N ASN A 489 -16.82 26.02 -15.30
CA ASN A 489 -16.98 25.10 -16.41
C ASN A 489 -16.52 23.71 -15.91
N THR A 490 -17.43 22.75 -15.83
CA THR A 490 -17.15 21.38 -15.50
C THR A 490 -16.21 20.80 -16.55
N GLU A 491 -14.92 20.77 -16.26
CA GLU A 491 -13.99 20.10 -17.16
C GLU A 491 -14.26 18.60 -17.13
N LEU A 492 -14.34 18.02 -18.31
CA LEU A 492 -14.65 16.60 -18.46
C LEU A 492 -13.47 15.78 -17.98
N ILE A 493 -13.71 14.97 -16.97
CA ILE A 493 -12.80 13.91 -16.54
C ILE A 493 -12.67 12.89 -17.68
N SER A 494 -11.52 12.26 -17.82
CA SER A 494 -11.36 11.19 -18.81
C SER A 494 -12.35 10.04 -18.55
N ASN A 495 -12.93 9.49 -19.60
CA ASN A 495 -13.91 8.40 -19.49
C ASN A 495 -13.35 7.19 -18.74
N LEU A 496 -12.06 6.89 -18.91
CA LEU A 496 -11.40 5.80 -18.19
C LEU A 496 -11.32 6.06 -16.68
N HIS A 497 -10.99 7.29 -16.28
CA HIS A 497 -10.91 7.64 -14.87
C HIS A 497 -12.29 7.59 -14.20
N SER A 498 -13.31 8.15 -14.85
CA SER A 498 -14.70 8.09 -14.35
C SER A 498 -15.22 6.66 -14.28
N PHE A 499 -14.88 5.80 -15.25
CA PHE A 499 -15.21 4.38 -15.23
C PHE A 499 -14.57 3.66 -14.02
N LEU A 500 -13.29 3.89 -13.75
CA LEU A 500 -12.61 3.28 -12.60
C LEU A 500 -13.22 3.72 -11.26
N ILE A 501 -13.49 5.02 -11.09
CA ILE A 501 -14.14 5.51 -9.88
C ILE A 501 -15.51 4.85 -9.70
N SER A 502 -16.32 4.77 -10.75
CA SER A 502 -17.67 4.19 -10.68
C SER A 502 -17.63 2.68 -10.37
N THR A 503 -16.71 1.93 -10.98
CA THR A 503 -16.59 0.48 -10.72
C THR A 503 -16.14 0.19 -9.29
N PHE A 504 -15.16 0.94 -8.75
CA PHE A 504 -14.72 0.76 -7.37
C PHE A 504 -15.76 1.24 -6.35
N THR A 505 -16.45 2.35 -6.59
CA THR A 505 -17.53 2.79 -5.68
C THR A 505 -18.68 1.81 -5.65
N LEU A 506 -19.08 1.26 -6.79
CA LEU A 506 -20.12 0.24 -6.86
C LEU A 506 -19.67 -1.07 -6.19
N SER A 507 -18.42 -1.49 -6.37
CA SER A 507 -17.91 -2.69 -5.70
C SER A 507 -17.92 -2.56 -4.18
N ILE A 508 -17.59 -1.38 -3.63
CA ILE A 508 -17.63 -1.11 -2.19
C ILE A 508 -19.07 -1.07 -1.66
N LEU A 509 -19.99 -0.47 -2.40
CA LEU A 509 -21.38 -0.29 -1.98
C LEU A 509 -22.20 -1.59 -2.12
N LEU A 510 -22.03 -2.30 -3.23
CA LEU A 510 -22.83 -3.49 -3.57
C LEU A 510 -22.21 -4.79 -3.04
N PHE A 511 -21.15 -4.73 -2.27
CA PHE A 511 -20.47 -5.91 -1.71
C PHE A 511 -21.43 -6.85 -0.98
N ILE A 512 -22.39 -6.30 -0.24
CA ILE A 512 -23.35 -7.10 0.54
C ILE A 512 -24.24 -8.00 -0.32
N LEU A 513 -24.47 -7.65 -1.59
CA LEU A 513 -25.32 -8.46 -2.48
C LEU A 513 -24.65 -9.78 -2.88
N LYS A 514 -23.33 -9.82 -3.02
CA LYS A 514 -22.57 -11.03 -3.39
C LYS A 514 -21.21 -11.09 -2.69
N PRO A 515 -21.16 -11.29 -1.36
CA PRO A 515 -19.91 -11.31 -0.61
C PRO A 515 -19.08 -12.57 -0.86
N THR A 516 -19.71 -13.65 -1.34
CA THR A 516 -19.13 -14.99 -1.47
C THR A 516 -17.86 -15.04 -2.31
N LEU A 517 -17.71 -14.18 -3.33
CA LEU A 517 -16.55 -14.18 -4.20
C LEU A 517 -15.26 -13.85 -3.43
N LEU A 518 -15.27 -12.75 -2.68
CA LEU A 518 -14.09 -12.34 -1.90
C LEU A 518 -13.89 -13.22 -0.67
N LEU A 519 -14.96 -13.57 0.04
CA LEU A 519 -14.86 -14.40 1.25
C LEU A 519 -14.33 -15.80 0.93
N ASN A 520 -14.86 -16.46 -0.08
CA ASN A 520 -14.41 -17.80 -0.43
C ASN A 520 -12.95 -17.79 -0.94
N SER A 521 -12.55 -16.77 -1.69
CA SER A 521 -11.15 -16.67 -2.17
C SER A 521 -10.17 -16.46 -1.03
N THR A 522 -10.48 -15.62 -0.02
CA THR A 522 -9.60 -15.38 1.13
C THR A 522 -9.57 -16.58 2.07
N GLN A 523 -10.69 -17.28 2.27
CA GLN A 523 -10.74 -18.52 3.05
C GLN A 523 -9.93 -19.65 2.39
N LEU A 524 -10.06 -19.86 1.09
CA LEU A 524 -9.28 -20.87 0.37
C LEU A 524 -7.78 -20.59 0.46
N LEU A 525 -7.37 -19.32 0.39
CA LEU A 525 -5.98 -18.93 0.56
C LEU A 525 -5.49 -19.16 2.00
N ALA A 526 -6.30 -18.82 3.00
CA ALA A 526 -5.96 -19.08 4.39
C ALA A 526 -5.79 -20.59 4.65
N LEU A 527 -6.71 -21.42 4.16
CA LEU A 527 -6.63 -22.87 4.25
C LEU A 527 -5.38 -23.44 3.55
N SER A 528 -4.99 -22.89 2.41
CA SER A 528 -3.79 -23.35 1.70
C SER A 528 -2.49 -23.11 2.48
N LEU A 529 -2.43 -22.09 3.35
CA LEU A 529 -1.28 -21.84 4.25
C LEU A 529 -1.15 -22.85 5.39
N PHE A 530 -2.27 -23.35 5.91
CA PHE A 530 -2.24 -24.32 7.02
C PHE A 530 -2.11 -25.76 6.55
N ASN A 531 -2.44 -26.05 5.28
CA ASN A 531 -2.34 -27.37 4.69
C ASN A 531 -1.01 -27.61 3.94
N SER A 532 -0.20 -26.59 3.74
CA SER A 532 1.14 -26.66 3.18
C SER A 532 2.18 -26.85 4.30
#